data_94cb01f0b20410ed6c05d851fb8e0797
#
_entry.id   94cb01f0b20410ed6c05d851fb8e0797
#
_cell.length_a   1.000
_cell.length_b   1.000
_cell.length_c   1.000
_cell.angle_alpha   90.00
_cell.angle_beta   90.00
_cell.angle_gamma   90.00
#
_symmetry.space_group_name_H-M   'P 1'
#
loop_
_entity.id
_entity.type
_entity.pdbx_description
1 polymer ?
#
loop_
_entity_poly.entity_id
_entity_poly.type
_entity_poly.pdbx_seq_one_letter_code
_entity_poly.pdbx_strand_id
1 'polypeptide(L)'
;MEIKLLSGALGAEIKGIDLTDISDENFKKINDLLLEHKVIFFRDQPITKEQQIALAEKFGPLETHAYVKGLDDYPEIVRIIKGKEEKNQWGENWHSDVSYNSKPTKAVILKSVKIPPVGGDTCFSNMELAWETLDPKIQEKIKDKKAVHSSLGAEFFIKNYKYMEGNEKRNYDSYSNEHPIVRTHPETGKKILFVNWTYTKQIIGLDKEESDKLLKEIFEHQARLDLTCRFSWTENTVTIWDNRSVIHYAITDFFPGRGLGYERIMDRIAIEGDQPQ
;
A
#
# COMPACT_ATOMS: atom_id res chain seq x y z
N MET A 1 -14.18 -5.42 -22.28
CA MET A 1 -13.77 -5.07 -20.91
C MET A 1 -14.96 -5.29 -19.98
N GLU A 2 -14.77 -6.02 -18.89
CA GLU A 2 -15.76 -6.26 -17.84
C GLU A 2 -15.19 -5.73 -16.52
N ILE A 3 -16.00 -5.03 -15.74
CA ILE A 3 -15.61 -4.45 -14.45
C ILE A 3 -16.52 -5.07 -13.39
N LYS A 4 -15.92 -5.76 -12.40
CA LYS A 4 -16.61 -6.31 -11.24
C LYS A 4 -16.17 -5.57 -9.99
N LEU A 5 -17.07 -4.78 -9.41
CA LEU A 5 -16.80 -4.08 -8.15
C LEU A 5 -16.65 -5.08 -7.00
N LEU A 6 -15.69 -4.84 -6.11
CA LEU A 6 -15.47 -5.65 -4.91
C LEU A 6 -16.28 -5.16 -3.72
N SER A 7 -16.46 -3.85 -3.61
CA SER A 7 -17.32 -3.21 -2.61
C SER A 7 -17.89 -1.90 -3.15
N GLY A 8 -18.80 -1.30 -2.40
CA GLY A 8 -19.31 0.05 -2.72
C GLY A 8 -18.31 1.17 -2.43
N ALA A 9 -17.24 0.88 -1.68
CA ALA A 9 -16.27 1.89 -1.26
C ALA A 9 -15.09 2.02 -2.23
N LEU A 10 -14.55 0.90 -2.72
CA LEU A 10 -13.40 0.84 -3.62
C LEU A 10 -13.20 -0.59 -4.14
N GLY A 11 -12.26 -0.68 -5.09
CA GLY A 11 -11.77 -1.96 -5.59
C GLY A 11 -12.58 -2.53 -6.75
N ALA A 12 -11.91 -2.84 -7.85
CA ALA A 12 -12.51 -3.46 -9.01
C ALA A 12 -11.62 -4.57 -9.59
N GLU A 13 -12.22 -5.71 -9.90
CA GLU A 13 -11.59 -6.76 -10.71
C GLU A 13 -11.91 -6.47 -12.19
N ILE A 14 -10.85 -6.36 -13.00
CA ILE A 14 -10.93 -5.95 -14.40
C ILE A 14 -10.60 -7.14 -15.29
N LYS A 15 -11.44 -7.40 -16.30
CA LYS A 15 -11.19 -8.39 -17.33
C LYS A 15 -11.16 -7.77 -18.72
N GLY A 16 -10.42 -8.40 -19.63
CA GLY A 16 -10.32 -7.97 -21.02
C GLY A 16 -9.37 -6.78 -21.22
N ILE A 17 -8.41 -6.60 -20.32
CA ILE A 17 -7.23 -5.77 -20.50
C ILE A 17 -6.01 -6.69 -20.48
N ASP A 18 -5.14 -6.53 -21.45
CA ASP A 18 -3.83 -7.18 -21.52
C ASP A 18 -2.78 -6.24 -20.93
N LEU A 19 -2.17 -6.62 -19.82
CA LEU A 19 -1.13 -5.81 -19.15
C LEU A 19 0.22 -5.84 -19.87
N THR A 20 0.39 -6.67 -20.90
CA THR A 20 1.57 -6.65 -21.77
C THR A 20 1.49 -5.58 -22.87
N ASP A 21 0.27 -5.11 -23.17
CA ASP A 21 0.04 -3.95 -24.05
C ASP A 21 0.20 -2.66 -23.26
N ILE A 22 1.36 -2.06 -23.37
CA ILE A 22 1.73 -0.78 -22.74
C ILE A 22 1.52 0.43 -23.65
N SER A 23 0.66 0.33 -24.68
CA SER A 23 0.26 1.47 -25.51
C SER A 23 -0.36 2.58 -24.64
N ASP A 24 -0.24 3.82 -25.09
CA ASP A 24 -0.76 4.98 -24.35
C ASP A 24 -2.29 4.90 -24.19
N GLU A 25 -3.01 4.34 -25.17
CA GLU A 25 -4.44 4.12 -25.08
C GLU A 25 -4.81 3.13 -23.98
N ASN A 26 -4.10 1.98 -23.92
CA ASN A 26 -4.36 0.96 -22.90
C ASN A 26 -3.94 1.45 -21.51
N PHE A 27 -2.79 2.11 -21.42
CA PHE A 27 -2.33 2.72 -20.17
C PHE A 27 -3.33 3.78 -19.65
N LYS A 28 -3.85 4.63 -20.53
CA LYS A 28 -4.88 5.61 -20.12
C LYS A 28 -6.10 4.93 -19.51
N LYS A 29 -6.60 3.84 -20.09
CA LYS A 29 -7.71 3.06 -19.53
C LYS A 29 -7.37 2.51 -18.14
N ILE A 30 -6.16 1.95 -17.97
CA ILE A 30 -5.70 1.43 -16.67
C ILE A 30 -5.63 2.56 -15.63
N ASN A 31 -5.07 3.71 -15.99
CA ASN A 31 -4.95 4.84 -15.08
C ASN A 31 -6.32 5.43 -14.71
N ASP A 32 -7.24 5.60 -15.66
CA ASP A 32 -8.59 6.08 -15.40
C ASP A 32 -9.32 5.14 -14.41
N LEU A 33 -9.22 3.81 -14.61
CA LEU A 33 -9.78 2.80 -13.71
C LEU A 33 -9.14 2.85 -12.31
N LEU A 34 -7.82 3.07 -12.25
CA LEU A 34 -7.12 3.21 -10.97
C LEU A 34 -7.61 4.44 -10.19
N LEU A 35 -7.73 5.59 -10.85
CA LEU A 35 -8.22 6.82 -10.23
C LEU A 35 -9.70 6.71 -9.79
N GLU A 36 -10.52 5.97 -10.53
CA GLU A 36 -11.92 5.75 -10.19
C GLU A 36 -12.07 4.79 -9.00
N HIS A 37 -11.40 3.63 -9.08
CA HIS A 37 -11.61 2.53 -8.13
C HIS A 37 -10.57 2.45 -7.01
N LYS A 38 -9.49 3.24 -7.01
CA LYS A 38 -8.37 3.33 -6.06
C LYS A 38 -7.48 2.10 -6.01
N VAL A 39 -8.01 0.91 -6.24
CA VAL A 39 -7.29 -0.35 -6.39
C VAL A 39 -7.98 -1.21 -7.44
N ILE A 40 -7.19 -1.74 -8.37
CA ILE A 40 -7.67 -2.58 -9.48
C ILE A 40 -6.89 -3.88 -9.53
N PHE A 41 -7.58 -4.95 -9.90
CA PHE A 41 -7.09 -6.32 -9.89
C PHE A 41 -7.28 -6.97 -11.24
N PHE A 42 -6.25 -7.66 -11.71
CA PHE A 42 -6.22 -8.38 -12.98
C PHE A 42 -5.81 -9.82 -12.70
N ARG A 43 -6.73 -10.77 -12.87
CA ARG A 43 -6.41 -12.21 -12.74
C ARG A 43 -5.78 -12.75 -14.01
N ASP A 44 -5.10 -13.87 -13.87
CA ASP A 44 -4.55 -14.64 -14.99
C ASP A 44 -3.62 -13.81 -15.91
N GLN A 45 -2.75 -13.00 -15.30
CA GLN A 45 -1.76 -12.15 -15.96
C GLN A 45 -0.35 -12.74 -15.79
N PRO A 46 0.09 -13.70 -16.62
CA PRO A 46 1.41 -14.32 -16.52
C PRO A 46 2.51 -13.41 -17.10
N ILE A 47 2.50 -12.12 -16.76
CA ILE A 47 3.51 -11.17 -17.23
C ILE A 47 4.90 -11.50 -16.68
N THR A 48 5.95 -11.23 -17.47
CA THR A 48 7.34 -11.37 -17.04
C THR A 48 7.73 -10.21 -16.09
N LYS A 49 8.94 -10.28 -15.51
CA LYS A 49 9.45 -9.18 -14.67
C LYS A 49 9.70 -7.92 -15.48
N GLU A 50 10.25 -8.08 -16.70
CA GLU A 50 10.45 -6.97 -17.64
C GLU A 50 9.13 -6.29 -18.01
N GLN A 51 8.07 -7.06 -18.24
CA GLN A 51 6.74 -6.53 -18.53
C GLN A 51 6.13 -5.82 -17.32
N GLN A 52 6.37 -6.35 -16.10
CA GLN A 52 5.93 -5.68 -14.87
C GLN A 52 6.66 -4.34 -14.68
N ILE A 53 7.97 -4.29 -14.95
CA ILE A 53 8.77 -3.05 -14.92
C ILE A 53 8.25 -2.06 -15.97
N ALA A 54 8.11 -2.49 -17.22
CA ALA A 54 7.64 -1.63 -18.30
C ALA A 54 6.24 -1.02 -18.02
N LEU A 55 5.33 -1.81 -17.42
CA LEU A 55 4.04 -1.31 -16.96
C LEU A 55 4.20 -0.26 -15.84
N ALA A 56 5.09 -0.51 -14.89
CA ALA A 56 5.30 0.41 -13.76
C ALA A 56 5.92 1.75 -14.23
N GLU A 57 6.84 1.73 -15.16
CA GLU A 57 7.48 2.93 -15.75
C GLU A 57 6.46 3.86 -16.43
N LYS A 58 5.33 3.34 -16.93
CA LYS A 58 4.25 4.18 -17.45
C LYS A 58 3.61 5.09 -16.38
N PHE A 59 3.63 4.70 -15.12
CA PHE A 59 3.11 5.50 -14.01
C PHE A 59 4.10 6.57 -13.53
N GLY A 60 5.40 6.42 -13.81
CA GLY A 60 6.46 7.34 -13.41
C GLY A 60 7.77 6.66 -13.06
N PRO A 61 8.75 7.40 -12.50
CA PRO A 61 10.02 6.86 -12.02
C PRO A 61 9.80 5.77 -10.97
N LEU A 62 10.63 4.73 -11.01
CA LEU A 62 10.52 3.61 -10.06
C LEU A 62 11.26 3.94 -8.76
N GLU A 63 10.64 3.59 -7.65
CA GLU A 63 11.19 3.81 -6.32
C GLU A 63 12.12 2.66 -5.92
N THR A 64 13.32 2.99 -5.43
CA THR A 64 14.19 2.03 -4.75
C THR A 64 13.87 2.06 -3.25
N HIS A 65 13.46 0.92 -2.69
CA HIS A 65 13.11 0.85 -1.28
C HIS A 65 14.32 1.08 -0.37
N ALA A 66 14.18 1.97 0.63
CA ALA A 66 15.29 2.39 1.48
C ALA A 66 15.92 1.24 2.29
N TYR A 67 15.10 0.28 2.72
CA TYR A 67 15.52 -0.81 3.62
C TYR A 67 15.61 -2.18 2.95
N VAL A 68 14.87 -2.41 1.88
CA VAL A 68 14.69 -3.71 1.26
C VAL A 68 15.41 -3.75 -0.07
N LYS A 69 16.30 -4.72 -0.24
CA LYS A 69 16.97 -4.94 -1.52
C LYS A 69 16.00 -5.58 -2.51
N GLY A 70 16.00 -5.11 -3.75
CA GLY A 70 15.34 -5.78 -4.86
C GLY A 70 16.08 -7.06 -5.30
N LEU A 71 15.52 -7.76 -6.26
CA LEU A 71 16.15 -8.93 -6.86
C LEU A 71 17.48 -8.54 -7.52
N ASP A 72 18.46 -9.45 -7.54
CA ASP A 72 19.81 -9.16 -8.07
C ASP A 72 19.77 -8.72 -9.54
N ASP A 73 18.97 -9.39 -10.37
CA ASP A 73 18.83 -9.07 -11.79
C ASP A 73 17.74 -8.00 -12.08
N TYR A 74 16.92 -7.66 -11.11
CA TYR A 74 15.79 -6.71 -11.20
C TYR A 74 15.67 -5.89 -9.92
N PRO A 75 16.57 -4.93 -9.69
CA PRO A 75 16.64 -4.18 -8.43
C PRO A 75 15.37 -3.35 -8.11
N GLU A 76 14.52 -3.09 -9.09
CA GLU A 76 13.25 -2.41 -8.95
C GLU A 76 12.16 -3.32 -8.32
N ILE A 77 12.37 -4.64 -8.40
CA ILE A 77 11.41 -5.63 -7.88
C ILE A 77 11.81 -6.06 -6.48
N VAL A 78 11.03 -5.69 -5.50
CA VAL A 78 11.13 -6.21 -4.14
C VAL A 78 10.30 -7.49 -4.02
N ARG A 79 10.97 -8.63 -3.82
CA ARG A 79 10.27 -9.89 -3.58
C ARG A 79 9.93 -10.05 -2.10
N ILE A 80 8.64 -10.10 -1.80
CA ILE A 80 8.12 -10.33 -0.46
C ILE A 80 7.85 -11.82 -0.30
N ILE A 81 8.61 -12.47 0.58
CA ILE A 81 8.47 -13.90 0.87
C ILE A 81 7.98 -14.06 2.31
N LYS A 82 6.84 -14.70 2.47
CA LYS A 82 6.37 -15.19 3.76
C LYS A 82 6.50 -16.72 3.75
N GLY A 83 7.60 -17.20 4.34
CA GLY A 83 7.93 -18.63 4.35
C GLY A 83 7.08 -19.41 5.34
N LYS A 84 7.10 -20.75 5.20
CA LYS A 84 6.32 -21.67 6.04
C LYS A 84 6.59 -21.53 7.55
N GLU A 85 7.80 -21.10 7.90
CA GLU A 85 8.24 -20.97 9.30
C GLU A 85 8.44 -19.51 9.73
N GLU A 86 8.05 -18.56 8.86
CA GLU A 86 8.22 -17.13 9.15
C GLU A 86 7.30 -16.71 10.31
N LYS A 87 7.89 -16.14 11.34
CA LYS A 87 7.19 -15.67 12.53
C LYS A 87 6.95 -14.16 12.53
N ASN A 88 7.73 -13.45 11.71
CA ASN A 88 7.62 -12.01 11.59
C ASN A 88 6.57 -11.66 10.52
N GLN A 89 5.67 -10.81 10.90
CA GLN A 89 4.54 -10.46 10.07
C GLN A 89 4.75 -9.03 9.57
N TRP A 90 5.02 -8.89 8.28
CA TRP A 90 5.16 -7.58 7.65
C TRP A 90 3.88 -7.21 6.90
N GLY A 91 3.40 -5.97 7.14
CA GLY A 91 2.19 -5.45 6.50
C GLY A 91 0.88 -5.82 7.21
N GLU A 92 0.93 -6.32 8.44
CA GLU A 92 -0.26 -6.67 9.24
C GLU A 92 -0.98 -5.49 9.90
N ASN A 93 -0.46 -4.30 9.78
CA ASN A 93 -1.15 -3.11 10.27
C ASN A 93 -1.59 -2.25 9.08
N TRP A 94 -2.65 -1.48 9.27
CA TRP A 94 -3.10 -0.53 8.29
C TRP A 94 -2.01 0.51 7.99
N HIS A 95 -1.58 0.59 6.72
CA HIS A 95 -0.53 1.49 6.29
C HIS A 95 -0.71 1.96 4.83
N SER A 96 -0.10 3.08 4.52
CA SER A 96 0.24 3.52 3.19
C SER A 96 1.76 3.36 3.05
N ASP A 97 2.23 2.76 1.97
CA ASP A 97 3.65 2.44 1.79
C ASP A 97 4.54 3.67 1.89
N VAL A 98 5.61 3.53 2.64
CA VAL A 98 6.69 4.50 2.88
C VAL A 98 6.24 5.94 3.14
N SER A 99 5.10 6.12 3.79
CA SER A 99 4.55 7.45 4.09
C SER A 99 5.46 8.33 4.95
N TYR A 100 6.56 7.78 5.46
CA TYR A 100 7.62 8.49 6.16
C TYR A 100 8.63 9.20 5.23
N ASN A 101 8.60 8.96 3.92
CA ASN A 101 9.44 9.68 2.96
C ASN A 101 8.89 11.08 2.69
N SER A 102 9.77 12.00 2.30
CA SER A 102 9.36 13.36 1.89
C SER A 102 8.45 13.35 0.66
N LYS A 103 8.65 12.36 -0.22
CA LYS A 103 7.79 12.02 -1.35
C LYS A 103 7.34 10.56 -1.19
N PRO A 104 6.22 10.31 -0.54
CA PRO A 104 5.68 8.95 -0.39
C PRO A 104 5.33 8.31 -1.73
N THR A 105 5.36 6.98 -1.80
CA THR A 105 5.00 6.20 -2.98
C THR A 105 3.67 6.68 -3.61
N LYS A 106 3.66 6.88 -4.94
CA LYS A 106 2.47 7.22 -5.73
C LYS A 106 1.54 6.02 -5.87
N ALA A 107 2.09 4.94 -6.41
CA ALA A 107 1.34 3.73 -6.71
C ALA A 107 2.23 2.50 -6.52
N VAL A 108 1.61 1.35 -6.37
CA VAL A 108 2.32 0.07 -6.27
C VAL A 108 1.70 -0.93 -7.22
N ILE A 109 2.55 -1.69 -7.90
CA ILE A 109 2.17 -2.86 -8.67
C ILE A 109 2.66 -4.10 -7.93
N LEU A 110 1.72 -4.94 -7.51
CA LEU A 110 2.00 -6.18 -6.80
C LEU A 110 1.53 -7.37 -7.63
N LYS A 111 2.46 -8.26 -7.96
CA LYS A 111 2.18 -9.50 -8.67
C LYS A 111 2.29 -10.68 -7.73
N SER A 112 1.31 -11.56 -7.74
CA SER A 112 1.36 -12.83 -7.01
C SER A 112 2.18 -13.86 -7.78
N VAL A 113 3.13 -14.50 -7.08
CA VAL A 113 4.00 -15.57 -7.62
C VAL A 113 3.60 -16.91 -7.04
N LYS A 114 3.38 -16.96 -5.72
CA LYS A 114 2.91 -18.15 -5.02
C LYS A 114 1.94 -17.74 -3.93
N ILE A 115 0.79 -18.37 -3.93
CA ILE A 115 -0.31 -18.04 -3.03
C ILE A 115 -0.67 -19.27 -2.19
N PRO A 116 -0.93 -19.12 -0.88
CA PRO A 116 -1.45 -20.20 -0.07
C PRO A 116 -2.83 -20.65 -0.58
N PRO A 117 -3.19 -21.94 -0.43
CA PRO A 117 -4.50 -22.44 -0.88
C PRO A 117 -5.67 -21.83 -0.10
N VAL A 118 -5.40 -21.22 1.06
CA VAL A 118 -6.39 -20.55 1.91
C VAL A 118 -5.73 -19.41 2.66
N GLY A 119 -6.43 -18.29 2.81
CA GLY A 119 -5.95 -17.10 3.49
C GLY A 119 -4.94 -16.27 2.70
N GLY A 120 -4.28 -15.34 3.35
CA GLY A 120 -3.32 -14.44 2.73
C GLY A 120 -3.93 -13.33 1.90
N ASP A 121 -5.19 -13.00 2.14
CA ASP A 121 -5.91 -11.91 1.48
C ASP A 121 -5.28 -10.55 1.81
N THR A 122 -5.66 -9.54 1.06
CA THR A 122 -5.32 -8.15 1.37
C THR A 122 -6.60 -7.32 1.48
N CYS A 123 -6.67 -6.51 2.54
CA CYS A 123 -7.71 -5.49 2.68
C CYS A 123 -7.17 -4.13 2.25
N PHE A 124 -8.04 -3.32 1.64
CA PHE A 124 -7.80 -1.92 1.27
C PHE A 124 -8.90 -1.06 1.85
N SER A 125 -8.58 0.17 2.25
CA SER A 125 -9.55 1.15 2.73
C SER A 125 -9.44 2.45 1.97
N ASN A 126 -10.59 3.06 1.64
CA ASN A 126 -10.71 4.27 0.83
C ASN A 126 -10.53 5.53 1.69
N MET A 127 -9.44 6.24 1.50
CA MET A 127 -9.11 7.42 2.29
C MET A 127 -9.80 8.71 1.82
N GLU A 128 -10.34 8.74 0.60
CA GLU A 128 -11.26 9.83 0.18
C GLU A 128 -12.57 9.71 0.95
N LEU A 129 -13.19 8.51 0.91
CA LEU A 129 -14.44 8.25 1.61
C LEU A 129 -14.27 8.33 3.14
N ALA A 130 -13.10 7.93 3.66
CA ALA A 130 -12.77 8.08 5.07
C ALA A 130 -12.76 9.56 5.47
N TRP A 131 -12.25 10.46 4.63
CA TRP A 131 -12.33 11.89 4.88
C TRP A 131 -13.77 12.39 4.81
N GLU A 132 -14.51 12.03 3.76
CA GLU A 132 -15.89 12.50 3.54
C GLU A 132 -16.86 12.11 4.65
N THR A 133 -16.62 10.94 5.28
CA THR A 133 -17.50 10.38 6.31
C THR A 133 -16.97 10.55 7.74
N LEU A 134 -15.83 11.21 7.93
CA LEU A 134 -15.28 11.50 9.24
C LEU A 134 -16.16 12.52 9.97
N ASP A 135 -16.28 12.37 11.30
CA ASP A 135 -17.03 13.34 12.12
C ASP A 135 -16.62 14.78 11.81
N PRO A 136 -17.56 15.69 11.48
CA PRO A 136 -17.25 17.07 11.13
C PRO A 136 -16.46 17.81 12.21
N LYS A 137 -16.60 17.45 13.48
CA LYS A 137 -15.83 18.03 14.59
C LYS A 137 -14.37 17.61 14.52
N ILE A 138 -14.11 16.38 14.10
CA ILE A 138 -12.74 15.89 13.90
C ILE A 138 -12.16 16.53 12.63
N GLN A 139 -12.91 16.57 11.53
CA GLN A 139 -12.48 17.25 10.30
C GLN A 139 -12.03 18.68 10.58
N GLU A 140 -12.82 19.46 11.30
CA GLU A 140 -12.49 20.85 11.64
C GLU A 140 -11.20 20.97 12.47
N LYS A 141 -10.96 20.03 13.37
CA LYS A 141 -9.74 20.01 14.19
C LYS A 141 -8.47 19.72 13.40
N ILE A 142 -8.55 18.93 12.30
CA ILE A 142 -7.35 18.37 11.63
C ILE A 142 -7.11 18.91 10.23
N LYS A 143 -8.08 19.58 9.60
CA LYS A 143 -8.03 20.00 8.17
C LYS A 143 -6.78 20.78 7.78
N ASP A 144 -6.22 21.57 8.71
CA ASP A 144 -5.05 22.44 8.48
C ASP A 144 -3.82 21.95 9.28
N LYS A 145 -3.89 20.76 9.90
CA LYS A 145 -2.79 20.23 10.70
C LYS A 145 -1.90 19.30 9.90
N LYS A 146 -0.67 19.18 10.38
CA LYS A 146 0.29 18.18 9.91
C LYS A 146 0.48 17.10 10.96
N ALA A 147 0.93 15.94 10.51
CA ALA A 147 1.36 14.86 11.38
C ALA A 147 2.78 14.41 11.03
N VAL A 148 3.50 13.93 12.03
CA VAL A 148 4.81 13.30 11.87
C VAL A 148 4.61 11.86 11.44
N HIS A 149 5.19 11.49 10.30
CA HIS A 149 5.32 10.11 9.83
C HIS A 149 6.75 9.65 10.03
N SER A 150 6.94 8.48 10.62
CA SER A 150 8.27 7.95 10.90
C SER A 150 8.35 6.45 10.65
N SER A 151 9.48 6.01 10.12
CA SER A 151 9.82 4.59 9.98
C SER A 151 10.26 3.95 11.30
N LEU A 152 10.33 4.72 12.39
CA LEU A 152 10.76 4.24 13.71
C LEU A 152 9.92 3.03 14.15
N GLY A 153 10.57 1.89 14.36
CA GLY A 153 9.97 0.61 14.67
C GLY A 153 9.82 -0.31 13.45
N ALA A 154 9.75 0.20 12.23
CA ALA A 154 9.72 -0.62 11.02
C ALA A 154 11.06 -1.33 10.77
N GLU A 155 12.17 -0.67 11.09
CA GLU A 155 13.53 -1.23 10.99
C GLU A 155 13.72 -2.50 11.82
N PHE A 156 13.03 -2.64 12.96
CA PHE A 156 13.07 -3.86 13.76
C PHE A 156 12.52 -5.07 13.00
N PHE A 157 11.38 -4.91 12.33
CA PHE A 157 10.78 -5.97 11.53
C PHE A 157 11.66 -6.33 10.33
N ILE A 158 12.21 -5.33 9.65
CA ILE A 158 13.06 -5.50 8.48
C ILE A 158 14.36 -6.21 8.85
N LYS A 159 15.02 -5.79 9.93
CA LYS A 159 16.27 -6.37 10.43
C LYS A 159 16.14 -7.84 10.82
N ASN A 160 14.97 -8.26 11.28
CA ASN A 160 14.71 -9.64 11.70
C ASN A 160 14.01 -10.47 10.60
N TYR A 161 13.82 -9.91 9.41
CA TYR A 161 13.21 -10.61 8.30
C TYR A 161 14.23 -11.51 7.61
N LYS A 162 14.01 -12.83 7.70
CA LYS A 162 14.94 -13.91 7.28
C LYS A 162 15.40 -13.82 5.82
N TYR A 163 14.55 -13.27 4.94
CA TYR A 163 14.79 -13.20 3.49
C TYR A 163 15.46 -11.88 3.03
N MET A 164 15.96 -11.11 3.98
CA MET A 164 16.71 -9.86 3.73
C MET A 164 18.24 -10.09 3.71
N GLU A 165 18.71 -11.26 3.34
CA GLU A 165 20.13 -11.55 3.22
C GLU A 165 20.82 -10.53 2.31
N GLY A 166 21.91 -9.92 2.79
CA GLY A 166 22.66 -8.88 2.09
C GLY A 166 22.32 -7.44 2.50
N ASN A 167 21.33 -7.21 3.36
CA ASN A 167 21.02 -5.88 3.91
C ASN A 167 21.88 -5.48 5.12
N GLU A 168 22.84 -6.30 5.53
CA GLU A 168 23.70 -6.08 6.70
C GLU A 168 24.51 -4.76 6.66
N LYS A 169 24.58 -4.09 5.50
CA LYS A 169 25.33 -2.84 5.29
C LYS A 169 24.46 -1.61 5.03
N ARG A 170 23.12 -1.71 5.08
CA ARG A 170 22.28 -0.53 4.91
C ARG A 170 22.15 0.21 6.23
N ASN A 171 22.26 1.54 6.12
CA ASN A 171 22.03 2.42 7.27
C ASN A 171 20.56 2.27 7.70
N TYR A 172 20.36 1.83 8.95
CA TYR A 172 19.02 1.69 9.54
C TYR A 172 18.57 2.98 10.23
N ASP A 173 19.00 4.14 9.72
CA ASP A 173 18.50 5.42 10.21
C ASP A 173 16.99 5.49 10.03
N SER A 174 16.30 5.97 11.03
CA SER A 174 14.87 6.22 10.92
C SER A 174 14.63 7.45 10.06
N TYR A 175 13.77 7.30 9.05
CA TYR A 175 13.26 8.42 8.27
C TYR A 175 12.05 9.04 8.98
N SER A 176 11.96 10.35 8.94
CA SER A 176 10.82 11.07 9.51
C SER A 176 10.52 12.32 8.69
N ASN A 177 9.26 12.51 8.35
CA ASN A 177 8.78 13.69 7.64
C ASN A 177 7.42 14.13 8.18
N GLU A 178 7.12 15.41 7.96
CA GLU A 178 5.85 16.01 8.30
C GLU A 178 4.97 16.12 7.06
N HIS A 179 3.74 15.63 7.14
CA HIS A 179 2.77 15.70 6.05
C HIS A 179 1.44 16.30 6.52
N PRO A 180 0.68 16.97 5.65
CA PRO A 180 -0.69 17.37 5.98
C PRO A 180 -1.51 16.10 6.32
N ILE A 181 -2.34 16.19 7.35
CA ILE A 181 -3.28 15.10 7.71
C ILE A 181 -4.31 14.92 6.61
N VAL A 182 -4.68 16.01 5.96
CA VAL A 182 -5.60 16.03 4.82
C VAL A 182 -4.86 16.59 3.61
N ARG A 183 -4.49 15.69 2.68
CA ARG A 183 -3.84 16.10 1.42
C ARG A 183 -4.85 16.26 0.30
N THR A 184 -4.49 17.03 -0.72
CA THR A 184 -5.23 17.06 -1.98
C THR A 184 -4.62 16.07 -2.96
N HIS A 185 -5.44 15.21 -3.56
CA HIS A 185 -4.97 14.28 -4.61
C HIS A 185 -4.59 15.06 -5.86
N PRO A 186 -3.35 14.92 -6.40
CA PRO A 186 -2.85 15.80 -7.46
C PRO A 186 -3.56 15.61 -8.81
N GLU A 187 -4.14 14.43 -9.08
CA GLU A 187 -4.82 14.12 -10.34
C GLU A 187 -6.35 14.28 -10.26
N THR A 188 -6.97 13.99 -9.11
CA THR A 188 -8.44 14.07 -8.96
C THR A 188 -8.93 15.35 -8.27
N GLY A 189 -8.06 16.07 -7.57
CA GLY A 189 -8.39 17.23 -6.75
C GLY A 189 -9.15 16.93 -5.46
N LYS A 190 -9.43 15.69 -5.17
CA LYS A 190 -10.18 15.27 -3.98
C LYS A 190 -9.33 15.33 -2.71
N LYS A 191 -10.00 15.56 -1.58
CA LYS A 191 -9.35 15.50 -0.26
C LYS A 191 -9.21 14.07 0.23
N ILE A 192 -8.06 13.78 0.82
CA ILE A 192 -7.67 12.44 1.28
C ILE A 192 -7.18 12.53 2.70
N LEU A 193 -7.64 11.63 3.54
CA LEU A 193 -7.15 11.47 4.91
C LEU A 193 -5.79 10.74 4.87
N PHE A 194 -4.69 11.49 5.08
CA PHE A 194 -3.33 11.00 4.88
C PHE A 194 -2.60 10.77 6.20
N VAL A 195 -3.11 9.86 7.00
CA VAL A 195 -2.48 9.29 8.20
C VAL A 195 -2.70 7.79 8.23
N ASN A 196 -1.85 7.04 8.93
CA ASN A 196 -2.00 5.60 9.06
C ASN A 196 -1.40 5.09 10.37
N TRP A 197 -1.90 3.95 10.84
CA TRP A 197 -1.51 3.34 12.09
C TRP A 197 0.00 3.04 12.19
N THR A 198 0.60 2.59 11.11
CA THR A 198 1.99 2.10 11.14
C THR A 198 2.99 3.24 11.29
N TYR A 199 2.85 4.29 10.52
CA TYR A 199 3.89 5.31 10.39
C TYR A 199 3.55 6.65 11.01
N THR A 200 2.28 6.99 11.25
CA THR A 200 1.92 8.27 11.87
C THR A 200 2.13 8.22 13.38
N LYS A 201 2.92 9.15 13.92
CA LYS A 201 3.36 9.13 15.32
C LYS A 201 2.75 10.22 16.17
N GLN A 202 2.50 11.42 15.60
CA GLN A 202 1.99 12.56 16.36
C GLN A 202 1.36 13.59 15.43
N ILE A 203 0.31 14.26 15.90
CA ILE A 203 -0.25 15.46 15.28
C ILE A 203 0.49 16.68 15.81
N ILE A 204 1.02 17.51 14.90
CA ILE A 204 1.79 18.69 15.26
C ILE A 204 0.89 19.75 15.88
N GLY A 205 1.36 20.34 16.97
CA GLY A 205 0.64 21.40 17.71
C GLY A 205 -0.39 20.89 18.72
N LEU A 206 -0.44 19.56 18.94
CA LEU A 206 -1.18 18.94 20.04
C LEU A 206 -0.21 18.33 21.05
N ASP A 207 -0.60 18.26 22.32
CA ASP A 207 0.13 17.44 23.28
C ASP A 207 0.00 15.96 22.93
N LYS A 208 0.81 15.12 23.57
CA LYS A 208 0.87 13.71 23.20
C LYS A 208 -0.44 12.96 23.49
N GLU A 209 -1.08 13.25 24.60
CA GLU A 209 -2.31 12.58 25.02
C GLU A 209 -3.48 12.93 24.08
N GLU A 210 -3.63 14.21 23.76
CA GLU A 210 -4.64 14.68 22.80
C GLU A 210 -4.39 14.11 21.40
N SER A 211 -3.13 14.13 20.94
CA SER A 211 -2.74 13.57 19.66
C SER A 211 -3.02 12.07 19.58
N ASP A 212 -2.61 11.29 20.57
CA ASP A 212 -2.80 9.84 20.59
C ASP A 212 -4.29 9.47 20.58
N LYS A 213 -5.10 10.20 21.35
CA LYS A 213 -6.56 10.01 21.39
C LYS A 213 -7.18 10.29 20.03
N LEU A 214 -6.85 11.42 19.42
CA LEU A 214 -7.41 11.83 18.13
C LEU A 214 -6.96 10.89 17.00
N LEU A 215 -5.68 10.51 16.95
CA LEU A 215 -5.18 9.53 16.00
C LEU A 215 -5.88 8.17 16.14
N LYS A 216 -6.14 7.72 17.36
CA LYS A 216 -6.87 6.48 17.61
C LYS A 216 -8.28 6.54 17.01
N GLU A 217 -9.04 7.63 17.26
CA GLU A 217 -10.38 7.81 16.70
C GLU A 217 -10.35 7.80 15.16
N ILE A 218 -9.34 8.45 14.55
CA ILE A 218 -9.15 8.48 13.10
C ILE A 218 -8.83 7.08 12.56
N PHE A 219 -7.91 6.34 13.20
CA PHE A 219 -7.52 5.00 12.76
C PHE A 219 -8.67 4.00 12.87
N GLU A 220 -9.48 4.07 13.92
CA GLU A 220 -10.69 3.25 14.08
C GLU A 220 -11.69 3.56 12.97
N HIS A 221 -11.85 4.85 12.62
CA HIS A 221 -12.70 5.26 11.51
C HIS A 221 -12.21 4.73 10.16
N GLN A 222 -10.90 4.84 9.87
CA GLN A 222 -10.29 4.34 8.63
C GLN A 222 -10.45 2.83 8.44
N ALA A 223 -10.53 2.08 9.52
CA ALA A 223 -10.66 0.62 9.52
C ALA A 223 -12.12 0.11 9.46
N ARG A 224 -13.09 0.99 9.32
CA ARG A 224 -14.51 0.60 9.22
C ARG A 224 -14.75 -0.27 7.99
N LEU A 225 -15.53 -1.33 8.16
CA LEU A 225 -15.80 -2.31 7.11
C LEU A 225 -16.49 -1.71 5.87
N ASP A 226 -17.33 -0.70 6.07
CA ASP A 226 -18.04 0.01 5.00
C ASP A 226 -17.13 0.92 4.15
N LEU A 227 -15.89 1.17 4.58
CA LEU A 227 -14.86 1.88 3.84
C LEU A 227 -13.89 0.94 3.10
N THR A 228 -14.05 -0.37 3.23
CA THR A 228 -13.05 -1.35 2.82
C THR A 228 -13.50 -2.28 1.70
N CYS A 229 -12.51 -2.87 1.02
CA CYS A 229 -12.68 -4.11 0.29
C CYS A 229 -11.64 -5.14 0.75
N ARG A 230 -11.93 -6.42 0.53
CA ARG A 230 -11.04 -7.56 0.77
C ARG A 230 -10.87 -8.33 -0.52
N PHE A 231 -9.64 -8.66 -0.87
CA PHE A 231 -9.30 -9.38 -2.08
C PHE A 231 -8.57 -10.69 -1.76
N SER A 232 -9.11 -11.80 -2.28
CA SER A 232 -8.49 -13.12 -2.24
C SER A 232 -7.65 -13.33 -3.48
N TRP A 233 -6.38 -13.66 -3.28
CA TRP A 233 -5.39 -13.82 -4.34
C TRP A 233 -5.50 -15.17 -5.04
N THR A 234 -5.16 -15.16 -6.32
CA THR A 234 -4.78 -16.35 -7.11
C THR A 234 -3.38 -16.15 -7.69
N GLU A 235 -2.72 -17.19 -8.12
CA GLU A 235 -1.43 -17.06 -8.83
C GLU A 235 -1.61 -16.24 -10.11
N ASN A 236 -0.55 -15.52 -10.51
CA ASN A 236 -0.56 -14.61 -11.65
C ASN A 236 -1.63 -13.49 -11.58
N THR A 237 -2.06 -13.12 -10.37
CA THR A 237 -2.84 -11.89 -10.20
C THR A 237 -1.90 -10.69 -10.14
N VAL A 238 -2.21 -9.65 -10.89
CA VAL A 238 -1.57 -8.34 -10.80
C VAL A 238 -2.53 -7.35 -10.18
N THR A 239 -2.07 -6.62 -9.19
CA THR A 239 -2.85 -5.55 -8.54
C THR A 239 -2.11 -4.24 -8.68
N ILE A 240 -2.85 -3.17 -8.94
CA ILE A 240 -2.34 -1.80 -8.93
C ILE A 240 -3.20 -1.00 -7.95
N TRP A 241 -2.56 -0.33 -7.00
CA TRP A 241 -3.27 0.60 -6.12
C TRP A 241 -2.64 1.98 -6.10
N ASP A 242 -3.50 2.99 -5.99
CA ASP A 242 -3.07 4.37 -5.72
C ASP A 242 -2.77 4.51 -4.23
N ASN A 243 -1.48 4.47 -3.90
CA ASN A 243 -1.01 4.51 -2.52
C ASN A 243 -1.29 5.86 -1.83
N ARG A 244 -1.68 6.88 -2.60
CA ARG A 244 -2.08 8.20 -2.10
C ARG A 244 -3.52 8.16 -1.56
N SER A 245 -4.36 7.27 -2.12
CA SER A 245 -5.81 7.21 -1.88
C SER A 245 -6.26 6.06 -0.99
N VAL A 246 -5.37 5.11 -0.68
CA VAL A 246 -5.69 3.94 0.13
C VAL A 246 -4.68 3.70 1.25
N ILE A 247 -5.16 3.08 2.31
CA ILE A 247 -4.34 2.30 3.24
C ILE A 247 -4.66 0.83 3.03
N HIS A 248 -3.70 -0.05 3.33
CA HIS A 248 -3.90 -1.48 3.12
C HIS A 248 -3.36 -2.32 4.28
N TYR A 249 -3.81 -3.57 4.34
CA TYR A 249 -3.53 -4.52 5.41
C TYR A 249 -3.37 -5.92 4.82
N ALA A 250 -2.22 -6.57 5.01
CA ALA A 250 -2.00 -7.94 4.58
C ALA A 250 -2.49 -8.92 5.67
N ILE A 251 -3.50 -9.72 5.34
CA ILE A 251 -4.03 -10.73 6.27
C ILE A 251 -3.08 -11.92 6.30
N THR A 252 -2.68 -12.33 7.51
CA THR A 252 -1.67 -13.37 7.72
C THR A 252 -2.24 -14.61 8.41
N ASP A 253 -3.47 -14.96 8.07
CA ASP A 253 -4.22 -16.09 8.62
C ASP A 253 -3.73 -17.48 8.15
N PHE A 254 -2.71 -17.52 7.29
CA PHE A 254 -2.07 -18.73 6.77
C PHE A 254 -0.76 -19.13 7.51
N PHE A 255 -0.40 -18.45 8.59
CA PHE A 255 0.84 -18.65 9.34
C PHE A 255 0.87 -19.94 10.16
N PRO A 256 2.09 -20.51 10.43
CA PRO A 256 2.27 -21.73 11.20
C PRO A 256 1.65 -21.73 12.60
N GLY A 257 1.63 -20.58 13.28
CA GLY A 257 0.99 -20.42 14.60
C GLY A 257 -0.53 -20.67 14.60
N ARG A 258 -1.13 -20.79 13.42
CA ARG A 258 -2.52 -21.19 13.20
C ARG A 258 -2.65 -22.57 12.52
N GLY A 259 -1.56 -23.32 12.43
CA GLY A 259 -1.52 -24.72 11.95
C GLY A 259 -1.48 -24.90 10.44
N LEU A 260 -1.35 -23.83 9.64
CA LEU A 260 -1.45 -23.93 8.18
C LEU A 260 -0.09 -24.02 7.46
N GLY A 261 0.93 -23.28 7.88
CA GLY A 261 2.32 -23.41 7.41
C GLY A 261 2.53 -23.28 5.90
N TYR A 262 1.79 -22.39 5.24
CA TYR A 262 1.91 -22.16 3.81
C TYR A 262 2.92 -21.04 3.50
N GLU A 263 3.38 -20.99 2.27
CA GLU A 263 4.28 -19.98 1.75
C GLU A 263 3.50 -19.01 0.84
N ARG A 264 3.82 -17.71 0.93
CA ARG A 264 3.29 -16.66 0.08
C ARG A 264 4.44 -15.84 -0.51
N ILE A 265 4.48 -15.72 -1.84
CA ILE A 265 5.51 -14.97 -2.56
C ILE A 265 4.84 -13.94 -3.47
N MET A 266 5.28 -12.69 -3.35
CA MET A 266 4.79 -11.56 -4.15
C MET A 266 5.96 -10.75 -4.69
N ASP A 267 5.86 -10.27 -5.92
CA ASP A 267 6.80 -9.34 -6.54
C ASP A 267 6.18 -7.93 -6.56
N ARG A 268 6.84 -6.98 -5.87
CA ARG A 268 6.36 -5.62 -5.67
C ARG A 268 7.25 -4.62 -6.42
N ILE A 269 6.64 -3.71 -7.17
CA ILE A 269 7.28 -2.50 -7.71
C ILE A 269 6.53 -1.28 -7.15
N ALA A 270 7.28 -0.28 -6.72
CA ALA A 270 6.76 1.00 -6.26
C ALA A 270 7.15 2.13 -7.23
N ILE A 271 6.26 3.08 -7.39
CA ILE A 271 6.44 4.26 -8.23
C ILE A 271 6.63 5.48 -7.34
N GLU A 272 7.63 6.32 -7.63
CA GLU A 272 7.90 7.55 -6.90
C GLU A 272 6.68 8.47 -6.89
N GLY A 273 6.40 9.07 -5.74
CA GLY A 273 5.30 10.00 -5.58
C GLY A 273 5.70 11.46 -5.52
N ASP A 274 4.74 12.27 -5.17
CA ASP A 274 4.85 13.70 -4.98
C ASP A 274 4.96 14.05 -3.49
N GLN A 275 5.38 15.28 -3.22
CA GLN A 275 5.29 15.83 -1.86
C GLN A 275 3.82 16.13 -1.54
N PRO A 276 3.25 15.57 -0.45
CA PRO A 276 1.86 15.81 -0.06
C PRO A 276 1.57 17.29 0.23
N GLN A 277 0.46 17.80 -0.33
CA GLN A 277 0.01 19.18 -0.17
C GLN A 277 -1.47 19.25 0.28
#